data_e61b167d3a10e23d7cae706994c9947d
#
_entry.id   e61b167d3a10e23d7cae706994c9947d
#
_cell.length_a   1.000
_cell.length_b   1.000
_cell.length_c   1.000
_cell.angle_alpha   90.00
_cell.angle_beta   90.00
_cell.angle_gamma   90.00
#
_symmetry.space_group_name_H-M   'P 1'
#
loop_
_entity.id
_entity.type
_entity.pdbx_description
1 polymer ?
#
loop_
_entity_poly.entity_id
_entity_poly.type
_entity_poly.pdbx_seq_one_letter_code
_entity_poly.pdbx_strand_id
1 'polypeptide(L)'
;QVIRQKKVVYIGLDALQDMAIAGTVGNTMFADLVSTAGEIYKHGTELGFHNQDTSSGSKVAINVHADEVNELMGDEFLPMLNKGGGAGLQITAYTQTMSDIIVKLGDQAKAGQALGNFGTIVTFRVKELATAELFTEQLPMVEVAAATEVTGSSDNVDIDSDVDFTSSAQDRITFTEAPLLSPATIMALPKGQAFILTGGGQLWKIRVPLADSKNDLYMTSNFDEMAEDMAASYRTGESWWIE
;
A
#
# COMPACT_ATOMS: atom_id res chain seq x y z
N GLN A 1 19.58 -1.94 -20.17
CA GLN A 1 18.85 -1.81 -21.45
C GLN A 1 17.35 -1.60 -21.24
N VAL A 2 16.64 -2.43 -20.46
CA VAL A 2 15.18 -2.35 -20.21
C VAL A 2 14.75 -0.94 -19.80
N ILE A 3 15.45 -0.35 -18.82
CA ILE A 3 15.14 0.99 -18.29
C ILE A 3 15.37 2.07 -19.37
N ARG A 4 16.48 2.00 -20.10
CA ARG A 4 16.80 2.95 -21.18
C ARG A 4 15.80 2.89 -22.33
N GLN A 5 15.35 1.70 -22.66
CA GLN A 5 14.38 1.48 -23.75
C GLN A 5 12.92 1.69 -23.29
N LYS A 6 12.71 2.03 -22.02
CA LYS A 6 11.38 2.24 -21.40
C LYS A 6 10.43 1.07 -21.63
N LYS A 7 10.96 -0.16 -21.53
CA LYS A 7 10.19 -1.39 -21.74
C LYS A 7 9.39 -1.77 -20.50
N VAL A 8 8.28 -2.45 -20.72
CA VAL A 8 7.53 -3.16 -19.69
C VAL A 8 8.08 -4.58 -19.61
N VAL A 9 8.34 -5.05 -18.40
CA VAL A 9 8.79 -6.42 -18.12
C VAL A 9 7.79 -7.06 -17.20
N TYR A 10 7.26 -8.20 -17.59
CA TYR A 10 6.42 -9.04 -16.75
C TYR A 10 7.20 -10.29 -16.36
N ILE A 11 7.19 -10.62 -15.06
CA ILE A 11 7.91 -11.75 -14.50
C ILE A 11 6.91 -12.56 -13.69
N GLY A 12 6.61 -13.77 -14.18
CA GLY A 12 5.82 -14.75 -13.47
C GLY A 12 6.75 -15.66 -12.65
N LEU A 13 6.57 -15.63 -11.32
CA LEU A 13 7.26 -16.56 -10.40
C LEU A 13 6.22 -17.49 -9.81
N ASP A 14 6.42 -18.81 -9.98
CA ASP A 14 5.52 -19.82 -9.46
C ASP A 14 5.94 -20.24 -8.04
N ALA A 15 5.49 -19.46 -7.06
CA ALA A 15 5.75 -19.75 -5.64
C ALA A 15 4.99 -21.00 -5.13
N LEU A 16 3.93 -21.43 -5.83
CA LEU A 16 3.18 -22.64 -5.45
C LEU A 16 3.97 -23.91 -5.76
N GLN A 17 4.79 -23.92 -6.83
CA GLN A 17 5.61 -25.08 -7.15
C GLN A 17 6.91 -25.10 -6.34
N ASP A 18 7.59 -23.96 -6.23
CA ASP A 18 8.85 -23.87 -5.50
C ASP A 18 9.02 -22.45 -4.88
N MET A 19 8.58 -22.30 -3.64
CA MET A 19 8.70 -21.06 -2.87
C MET A 19 10.16 -20.63 -2.66
N ALA A 20 11.09 -21.58 -2.51
CA ALA A 20 12.49 -21.26 -2.27
C ALA A 20 13.15 -20.67 -3.53
N ILE A 21 12.82 -21.22 -4.69
CA ILE A 21 13.31 -20.69 -5.97
C ILE A 21 12.69 -19.33 -6.24
N ALA A 22 11.37 -19.19 -6.11
CA ALA A 22 10.67 -17.92 -6.34
C ALA A 22 11.22 -16.80 -5.44
N GLY A 23 11.39 -17.09 -4.13
CA GLY A 23 11.96 -16.14 -3.18
C GLY A 23 13.42 -15.77 -3.50
N THR A 24 14.24 -16.75 -3.93
CA THR A 24 15.64 -16.49 -4.31
C THR A 24 15.72 -15.62 -5.56
N VAL A 25 14.93 -15.93 -6.58
CA VAL A 25 14.86 -15.13 -7.81
C VAL A 25 14.37 -13.72 -7.52
N GLY A 26 13.29 -13.57 -6.74
CA GLY A 26 12.75 -12.28 -6.35
C GLY A 26 13.77 -11.42 -5.59
N ASN A 27 14.47 -12.00 -4.59
CA ASN A 27 15.50 -11.29 -3.84
C ASN A 27 16.68 -10.88 -4.72
N THR A 28 17.12 -11.75 -5.64
CA THR A 28 18.19 -11.45 -6.61
C THR A 28 17.79 -10.29 -7.53
N MET A 29 16.54 -10.26 -7.96
CA MET A 29 16.02 -9.16 -8.78
C MET A 29 15.97 -7.84 -8.03
N PHE A 30 15.57 -7.85 -6.77
CA PHE A 30 15.60 -6.65 -5.93
C PHE A 30 17.03 -6.17 -5.69
N ALA A 31 17.99 -7.08 -5.50
CA ALA A 31 19.41 -6.74 -5.40
C ALA A 31 19.94 -6.08 -6.68
N ASP A 32 19.58 -6.61 -7.85
CA ASP A 32 19.95 -6.02 -9.14
C ASP A 32 19.32 -4.64 -9.34
N LEU A 33 18.05 -4.47 -8.97
CA LEU A 33 17.37 -3.17 -9.00
C LEU A 33 18.05 -2.15 -8.07
N VAL A 34 18.44 -2.55 -6.87
CA VAL A 34 19.18 -1.68 -5.92
C VAL A 34 20.52 -1.27 -6.51
N SER A 35 21.25 -2.22 -7.08
CA SER A 35 22.54 -1.95 -7.75
C SER A 35 22.36 -0.99 -8.92
N THR A 36 21.40 -1.26 -9.79
CA THR A 36 21.07 -0.41 -10.94
C THR A 36 20.62 0.99 -10.50
N ALA A 37 19.81 1.09 -9.44
CA ALA A 37 19.40 2.36 -8.88
C ALA A 37 20.60 3.16 -8.33
N GLY A 38 21.55 2.48 -7.69
CA GLY A 38 22.80 3.08 -7.22
C GLY A 38 23.65 3.65 -8.36
N GLU A 39 23.77 2.92 -9.46
CA GLU A 39 24.46 3.36 -10.67
C GLU A 39 23.76 4.56 -11.32
N ILE A 40 22.44 4.52 -11.46
CA ILE A 40 21.65 5.63 -12.01
C ILE A 40 21.77 6.87 -11.11
N TYR A 41 21.78 6.69 -9.79
CA TYR A 41 21.93 7.80 -8.86
C TYR A 41 23.30 8.50 -8.99
N LYS A 42 24.38 7.71 -9.18
CA LYS A 42 25.76 8.23 -9.30
C LYS A 42 26.07 8.82 -10.66
N HIS A 43 25.64 8.15 -11.71
CA HIS A 43 26.11 8.40 -13.08
C HIS A 43 25.01 8.82 -14.06
N GLY A 44 23.74 8.90 -13.58
CA GLY A 44 22.59 9.13 -14.44
C GLY A 44 22.24 7.88 -15.29
N THR A 45 21.18 7.99 -16.07
CA THR A 45 20.69 6.91 -16.94
C THR A 45 21.65 6.57 -18.09
N GLU A 46 22.56 7.49 -18.43
CA GLU A 46 23.55 7.34 -19.49
C GLU A 46 24.88 6.73 -18.99
N LEU A 47 24.96 6.29 -17.73
CA LEU A 47 26.16 5.71 -17.10
C LEU A 47 27.43 6.57 -17.29
N GLY A 48 27.27 7.90 -17.19
CA GLY A 48 28.39 8.83 -17.34
C GLY A 48 28.80 9.16 -18.78
N PHE A 49 28.18 8.53 -19.78
CA PHE A 49 28.36 8.91 -21.19
C PHE A 49 27.46 10.12 -21.49
N HIS A 50 28.07 11.29 -21.66
CA HIS A 50 27.37 12.51 -21.98
C HIS A 50 26.86 12.44 -23.44
N ASN A 51 25.57 12.22 -23.61
CA ASN A 51 24.91 12.60 -24.84
C ASN A 51 24.56 14.09 -24.71
N GLN A 52 25.16 14.93 -25.57
CA GLN A 52 25.05 16.38 -25.52
C GLN A 52 23.63 16.92 -25.79
N ASP A 53 22.66 16.05 -26.06
CA ASP A 53 21.30 16.43 -26.45
C ASP A 53 20.24 16.39 -25.32
N THR A 54 20.61 15.97 -24.10
CA THR A 54 19.67 15.99 -22.98
C THR A 54 19.97 17.11 -21.99
N SER A 55 19.57 18.31 -22.34
CA SER A 55 19.56 19.49 -21.47
C SER A 55 18.52 19.43 -20.33
N SER A 56 17.99 18.26 -20.04
CA SER A 56 17.04 18.05 -18.95
C SER A 56 17.40 16.75 -18.25
N GLY A 57 17.91 16.85 -17.03
CA GLY A 57 18.13 15.73 -16.11
C GLY A 57 16.81 15.07 -15.69
N SER A 58 16.03 14.62 -16.69
CA SER A 58 14.78 13.91 -16.49
C SER A 58 15.10 12.55 -15.87
N LYS A 59 14.83 12.40 -14.57
CA LYS A 59 14.86 11.12 -13.90
C LYS A 59 13.89 10.19 -14.62
N VAL A 60 14.36 9.06 -15.10
CA VAL A 60 13.49 8.03 -15.66
C VAL A 60 12.78 7.37 -14.50
N ALA A 61 11.46 7.49 -14.45
CA ALA A 61 10.67 6.78 -13.44
C ALA A 61 10.70 5.28 -13.75
N ILE A 62 11.12 4.49 -12.78
CA ILE A 62 11.11 3.02 -12.85
C ILE A 62 9.99 2.55 -11.94
N ASN A 63 8.86 2.14 -12.52
CA ASN A 63 7.74 1.63 -11.76
C ASN A 63 7.90 0.13 -11.51
N VAL A 64 7.87 -0.26 -10.26
CA VAL A 64 7.94 -1.66 -9.82
C VAL A 64 6.62 -2.02 -9.14
N HIS A 65 5.93 -3.01 -9.67
CA HIS A 65 4.73 -3.58 -9.06
C HIS A 65 5.07 -4.99 -8.58
N ALA A 66 5.02 -5.22 -7.27
CA ALA A 66 5.32 -6.50 -6.66
C ALA A 66 4.06 -7.07 -6.01
N ASP A 67 3.45 -8.05 -6.68
CA ASP A 67 2.32 -8.79 -6.11
C ASP A 67 2.84 -9.86 -5.15
N GLU A 68 2.09 -10.13 -4.08
CA GLU A 68 2.48 -11.03 -3.00
C GLU A 68 3.94 -10.76 -2.55
N VAL A 69 4.22 -9.49 -2.28
CA VAL A 69 5.59 -9.02 -2.01
C VAL A 69 6.28 -9.78 -0.88
N ASN A 70 5.51 -10.30 0.09
CA ASN A 70 6.00 -11.16 1.17
C ASN A 70 6.73 -12.40 0.65
N GLU A 71 6.34 -12.97 -0.49
CA GLU A 71 7.02 -14.13 -1.09
C GLU A 71 8.38 -13.75 -1.70
N LEU A 72 8.51 -12.52 -2.17
CA LEU A 72 9.67 -12.01 -2.89
C LEU A 72 10.69 -11.29 -1.99
N MET A 73 10.26 -10.84 -0.80
CA MET A 73 11.09 -10.07 0.11
C MET A 73 12.32 -10.85 0.60
N GLY A 74 13.44 -10.14 0.67
CA GLY A 74 14.67 -10.56 1.31
C GLY A 74 15.37 -9.34 1.92
N ASP A 75 16.65 -9.51 2.27
CA ASP A 75 17.44 -8.47 2.91
C ASP A 75 17.60 -7.20 2.06
N GLU A 76 17.43 -7.31 0.73
CA GLU A 76 17.59 -6.19 -0.22
C GLU A 76 16.32 -5.33 -0.37
N PHE A 77 15.19 -5.80 0.12
CA PHE A 77 13.92 -5.08 -0.03
C PHE A 77 13.91 -3.74 0.74
N LEU A 78 14.36 -3.73 1.98
CA LEU A 78 14.45 -2.51 2.79
C LEU A 78 15.42 -1.46 2.22
N PRO A 79 16.66 -1.84 1.82
CA PRO A 79 17.55 -0.94 1.10
C PRO A 79 16.95 -0.35 -0.16
N MET A 80 16.17 -1.14 -0.91
CA MET A 80 15.49 -0.68 -2.12
C MET A 80 14.43 0.39 -1.80
N LEU A 81 13.61 0.18 -0.78
CA LEU A 81 12.63 1.16 -0.32
C LEU A 81 13.30 2.46 0.14
N ASN A 82 14.38 2.35 0.93
CA ASN A 82 15.05 3.50 1.51
C ASN A 82 15.80 4.36 0.49
N LYS A 83 16.38 3.77 -0.54
CA LYS A 83 17.34 4.42 -1.43
C LYS A 83 16.81 4.57 -2.86
N GLY A 84 15.88 3.72 -3.28
CA GLY A 84 15.41 3.66 -4.66
C GLY A 84 14.72 4.94 -5.15
N GLY A 85 14.03 5.66 -4.28
CA GLY A 85 13.34 6.90 -4.63
C GLY A 85 14.28 7.98 -5.19
N GLY A 86 15.52 8.06 -4.68
CA GLY A 86 16.55 8.96 -5.19
C GLY A 86 16.93 8.69 -6.65
N ALA A 87 16.87 7.44 -7.07
CA ALA A 87 17.15 6.99 -8.43
C ALA A 87 15.91 6.98 -9.34
N GLY A 88 14.74 7.36 -8.82
CA GLY A 88 13.49 7.38 -9.58
C GLY A 88 12.69 6.07 -9.53
N LEU A 89 13.03 5.15 -8.61
CA LEU A 89 12.18 3.97 -8.36
C LEU A 89 10.89 4.39 -7.65
N GLN A 90 9.78 3.91 -8.18
CA GLN A 90 8.45 3.99 -7.58
C GLN A 90 7.96 2.56 -7.37
N ILE A 91 7.73 2.20 -6.10
CA ILE A 91 7.42 0.82 -5.73
C ILE A 91 5.98 0.75 -5.25
N THR A 92 5.19 -0.13 -5.86
CA THR A 92 3.87 -0.53 -5.40
C THR A 92 3.96 -1.98 -4.95
N ALA A 93 3.77 -2.20 -3.66
CA ALA A 93 3.81 -3.53 -3.06
C ALA A 93 2.40 -3.96 -2.67
N TYR A 94 2.03 -5.18 -3.02
CA TYR A 94 0.74 -5.76 -2.66
C TYR A 94 0.97 -6.92 -1.70
N THR A 95 0.16 -6.98 -0.66
CA THR A 95 0.19 -8.05 0.34
C THR A 95 -1.21 -8.29 0.90
N GLN A 96 -1.45 -9.48 1.43
CA GLN A 96 -2.74 -9.81 2.03
C GLN A 96 -2.80 -9.46 3.51
N THR A 97 -1.73 -9.70 4.26
CA THR A 97 -1.65 -9.42 5.70
C THR A 97 -0.29 -8.83 6.07
N MET A 98 -0.26 -8.07 7.16
CA MET A 98 1.01 -7.60 7.74
C MET A 98 1.76 -8.72 8.46
N SER A 99 1.05 -9.69 8.97
CA SER A 99 1.67 -10.86 9.60
C SER A 99 2.57 -11.62 8.63
N ASP A 100 2.20 -11.73 7.35
CA ASP A 100 3.03 -12.37 6.33
C ASP A 100 4.36 -11.61 6.14
N ILE A 101 4.30 -10.28 6.13
CA ILE A 101 5.51 -9.44 6.05
C ILE A 101 6.39 -9.61 7.30
N ILE A 102 5.79 -9.61 8.51
CA ILE A 102 6.51 -9.78 9.77
C ILE A 102 7.22 -11.14 9.79
N VAL A 103 6.52 -12.20 9.42
CA VAL A 103 7.08 -13.56 9.36
C VAL A 103 8.26 -13.62 8.40
N LYS A 104 8.11 -13.01 7.22
CA LYS A 104 9.15 -13.02 6.19
C LYS A 104 10.39 -12.23 6.58
N LEU A 105 10.23 -11.06 7.18
CA LEU A 105 11.35 -10.22 7.64
C LEU A 105 11.92 -10.69 9.00
N GLY A 106 11.20 -11.56 9.71
CA GLY A 106 11.60 -12.13 11.00
C GLY A 106 11.61 -11.12 12.15
N ASP A 107 11.17 -9.87 11.93
CA ASP A 107 11.21 -8.79 12.91
C ASP A 107 10.10 -7.78 12.67
N GLN A 108 9.31 -7.50 13.71
CA GLN A 108 8.22 -6.51 13.67
C GLN A 108 8.76 -5.08 13.43
N ALA A 109 9.94 -4.74 13.96
CA ALA A 109 10.54 -3.43 13.74
C ALA A 109 10.94 -3.23 12.27
N LYS A 110 11.47 -4.26 11.60
CA LYS A 110 11.75 -4.23 10.17
C LYS A 110 10.48 -4.07 9.33
N ALA A 111 9.41 -4.78 9.70
CA ALA A 111 8.11 -4.63 9.04
C ALA A 111 7.54 -3.21 9.21
N GLY A 112 7.63 -2.64 10.41
CA GLY A 112 7.28 -1.25 10.67
C GLY A 112 8.11 -0.25 9.87
N GLN A 113 9.42 -0.51 9.74
CA GLN A 113 10.32 0.29 8.90
C GLN A 113 9.93 0.21 7.42
N ALA A 114 9.58 -0.98 6.90
CA ALA A 114 9.10 -1.14 5.53
C ALA A 114 7.86 -0.30 5.29
N LEU A 115 6.87 -0.43 6.19
CA LEU A 115 5.61 0.32 6.09
C LEU A 115 5.82 1.83 6.15
N GLY A 116 6.68 2.30 7.05
CA GLY A 116 7.00 3.73 7.21
C GLY A 116 7.66 4.37 5.98
N ASN A 117 8.21 3.57 5.08
CA ASN A 117 8.79 4.05 3.82
C ASN A 117 7.76 4.23 2.69
N PHE A 118 6.54 3.73 2.85
CA PHE A 118 5.48 3.96 1.87
C PHE A 118 4.79 5.30 2.15
N GLY A 119 4.80 6.18 1.15
CA GLY A 119 4.11 7.47 1.23
C GLY A 119 2.59 7.39 1.05
N THR A 120 2.09 6.26 0.58
CA THR A 120 0.66 6.01 0.39
C THR A 120 0.33 4.58 0.76
N ILE A 121 -0.68 4.40 1.58
CA ILE A 121 -1.18 3.09 1.99
C ILE A 121 -2.63 2.98 1.56
N VAL A 122 -2.96 1.89 0.85
CA VAL A 122 -4.32 1.57 0.41
C VAL A 122 -4.76 0.29 1.09
N THR A 123 -5.81 0.37 1.91
CA THR A 123 -6.33 -0.78 2.65
C THR A 123 -7.74 -1.09 2.18
N PHE A 124 -7.90 -2.25 1.58
CA PHE A 124 -9.20 -2.86 1.34
C PHE A 124 -9.70 -3.55 2.61
N ARG A 125 -10.82 -4.27 2.50
CA ARG A 125 -11.32 -5.06 3.62
C ARG A 125 -10.29 -6.15 3.99
N VAL A 126 -9.78 -6.08 5.20
CA VAL A 126 -8.92 -7.11 5.80
C VAL A 126 -9.70 -7.94 6.81
N LYS A 127 -9.27 -9.17 7.06
CA LYS A 127 -9.88 -10.07 8.05
C LYS A 127 -9.07 -10.10 9.35
N GLU A 128 -7.81 -9.79 9.28
CA GLU A 128 -6.89 -9.82 10.40
C GLU A 128 -6.95 -8.50 11.18
N LEU A 129 -7.18 -8.59 12.49
CA LEU A 129 -7.25 -7.43 13.36
C LEU A 129 -5.94 -6.65 13.40
N ALA A 130 -4.80 -7.35 13.52
CA ALA A 130 -3.48 -6.71 13.59
C ALA A 130 -3.16 -5.87 12.34
N THR A 131 -3.56 -6.34 11.15
CA THR A 131 -3.41 -5.56 9.91
C THR A 131 -4.31 -4.33 9.90
N ALA A 132 -5.53 -4.42 10.44
CA ALA A 132 -6.42 -3.28 10.56
C ALA A 132 -5.91 -2.25 11.59
N GLU A 133 -5.43 -2.71 12.75
CA GLU A 133 -4.85 -1.88 13.81
C GLU A 133 -3.64 -1.10 13.29
N LEU A 134 -2.72 -1.76 12.59
CA LEU A 134 -1.53 -1.14 12.05
C LEU A 134 -1.84 0.05 11.09
N PHE A 135 -2.93 -0.03 10.35
CA PHE A 135 -3.40 1.10 9.53
C PHE A 135 -4.01 2.20 10.40
N THR A 136 -4.85 1.83 11.37
CA THR A 136 -5.56 2.83 12.19
C THR A 136 -4.66 3.53 13.18
N GLU A 137 -3.59 2.91 13.66
CA GLU A 137 -2.57 3.52 14.54
C GLU A 137 -1.79 4.66 13.87
N GLN A 138 -1.79 4.73 12.55
CA GLN A 138 -1.18 5.85 11.82
C GLN A 138 -2.10 7.07 11.72
N LEU A 139 -3.35 6.95 12.16
CA LEU A 139 -4.32 8.02 12.11
C LEU A 139 -4.35 8.80 13.44
N PRO A 140 -4.64 10.11 13.41
CA PRO A 140 -4.73 10.90 14.61
C PRO A 140 -5.95 10.49 15.46
N MET A 141 -5.85 10.71 16.75
CA MET A 141 -7.00 10.73 17.64
C MET A 141 -7.80 12.02 17.41
N VAL A 142 -9.11 11.92 17.52
CA VAL A 142 -10.04 13.05 17.38
C VAL A 142 -10.88 13.18 18.62
N GLU A 143 -11.17 14.41 19.03
CA GLU A 143 -12.12 14.68 20.10
C GLU A 143 -13.54 14.51 19.59
N VAL A 144 -14.29 13.63 20.22
CA VAL A 144 -15.72 13.42 19.95
C VAL A 144 -16.53 13.94 21.12
N ALA A 145 -17.45 14.87 20.85
CA ALA A 145 -18.40 15.34 21.82
C ALA A 145 -19.52 14.31 22.00
N ALA A 146 -19.64 13.74 23.18
CA ALA A 146 -20.75 12.89 23.57
C ALA A 146 -21.72 13.70 24.44
N ALA A 147 -22.94 13.89 23.96
CA ALA A 147 -24.01 14.46 24.77
C ALA A 147 -24.65 13.35 25.59
N THR A 148 -24.64 13.51 26.90
CA THR A 148 -25.32 12.60 27.83
C THR A 148 -26.42 13.38 28.55
N GLU A 149 -27.64 12.96 28.36
CA GLU A 149 -28.77 13.48 29.11
C GLU A 149 -28.81 12.78 30.48
N VAL A 150 -28.62 13.56 31.55
CA VAL A 150 -28.72 13.05 32.89
C VAL A 150 -30.06 13.53 33.47
N THR A 151 -30.98 12.61 33.62
CA THR A 151 -32.26 12.88 34.31
C THR A 151 -32.18 12.43 35.74
N GLY A 152 -32.40 13.36 36.65
CA GLY A 152 -32.49 13.07 38.07
C GLY A 152 -33.89 13.39 38.60
N SER A 153 -34.44 12.52 39.40
CA SER A 153 -35.63 12.85 40.21
C SER A 153 -35.25 12.79 41.68
N SER A 154 -35.58 13.81 42.40
CA SER A 154 -35.47 13.83 43.88
C SER A 154 -36.86 13.89 44.51
N ASP A 155 -37.08 13.02 45.49
CA ASP A 155 -38.27 12.97 46.26
C ASP A 155 -38.23 14.09 47.31
N ASN A 156 -39.37 14.75 47.55
CA ASN A 156 -39.48 15.77 48.58
C ASN A 156 -40.05 15.13 49.83
N VAL A 157 -39.26 15.09 50.87
CA VAL A 157 -39.61 14.50 52.17
C VAL A 157 -40.49 15.43 53.02
N ASP A 158 -40.78 16.63 52.54
CA ASP A 158 -41.55 17.61 53.26
C ASP A 158 -43.07 17.42 53.07
N ILE A 159 -43.79 16.98 54.10
CA ILE A 159 -45.19 16.61 54.06
C ILE A 159 -46.12 17.80 53.73
N ASP A 160 -45.65 19.03 53.93
CA ASP A 160 -46.41 20.26 53.67
C ASP A 160 -46.09 20.86 52.27
N SER A 161 -45.34 20.19 51.46
CA SER A 161 -44.96 20.62 50.09
C SER A 161 -46.00 20.21 49.09
N ASP A 162 -46.51 21.14 48.27
CA ASP A 162 -47.43 20.88 47.18
C ASP A 162 -46.77 20.12 45.97
N VAL A 163 -45.48 19.79 46.10
CA VAL A 163 -44.70 19.11 45.03
C VAL A 163 -44.04 17.87 45.60
N ASP A 164 -44.52 16.69 45.20
CA ASP A 164 -44.04 15.40 45.71
C ASP A 164 -42.65 15.04 45.21
N PHE A 165 -42.29 15.46 44.01
CA PHE A 165 -40.93 15.22 43.45
C PHE A 165 -40.55 16.30 42.45
N THR A 166 -39.25 16.54 42.35
CA THR A 166 -38.67 17.47 41.38
C THR A 166 -37.82 16.67 40.38
N SER A 167 -38.11 16.81 39.10
CA SER A 167 -37.26 16.24 38.06
C SER A 167 -36.32 17.30 37.50
N SER A 168 -35.07 16.98 37.37
CA SER A 168 -34.06 17.80 36.70
C SER A 168 -33.49 17.06 35.52
N ALA A 169 -33.48 17.71 34.37
CA ALA A 169 -32.76 17.23 33.20
C ALA A 169 -31.56 18.15 32.97
N GLN A 170 -30.37 17.57 32.87
CA GLN A 170 -29.15 18.29 32.55
C GLN A 170 -28.48 17.65 31.37
N ASP A 171 -28.23 18.42 30.31
CA ASP A 171 -27.40 18.01 29.20
C ASP A 171 -25.93 18.19 29.57
N ARG A 172 -25.20 17.09 29.67
CA ARG A 172 -23.76 17.09 29.90
C ARG A 172 -23.04 16.75 28.62
N ILE A 173 -22.24 17.67 28.10
CA ILE A 173 -21.34 17.41 26.99
C ILE A 173 -20.00 16.97 27.58
N THR A 174 -19.58 15.76 27.20
CA THR A 174 -18.28 15.23 27.59
C THR A 174 -17.47 15.05 26.32
N PHE A 175 -16.24 15.53 26.29
CA PHE A 175 -15.31 15.31 25.21
C PHE A 175 -14.48 14.07 25.51
N THR A 176 -14.42 13.16 24.57
CA THR A 176 -13.64 11.93 24.68
C THR A 176 -12.78 11.78 23.44
N GLU A 177 -11.51 11.47 23.61
CA GLU A 177 -10.65 11.12 22.48
C GLU A 177 -11.01 9.74 21.95
N ALA A 178 -11.17 9.66 20.63
CA ALA A 178 -11.44 8.43 19.91
C ALA A 178 -10.56 8.34 18.67
N PRO A 179 -10.17 7.14 18.20
CA PRO A 179 -9.46 7.00 16.94
C PRO A 179 -10.34 7.48 15.79
N LEU A 180 -9.75 8.22 14.83
CA LEU A 180 -10.46 8.74 13.65
C LEU A 180 -11.16 7.62 12.87
N LEU A 181 -10.58 6.44 12.85
CA LEU A 181 -11.13 5.25 12.22
C LEU A 181 -10.88 4.03 13.11
N SER A 182 -11.93 3.24 13.37
CA SER A 182 -11.77 2.00 14.14
C SER A 182 -11.33 0.86 13.24
N PRO A 183 -10.53 -0.12 13.74
CA PRO A 183 -10.18 -1.34 13.02
C PRO A 183 -11.42 -2.09 12.50
N ALA A 184 -12.49 -2.13 13.30
CA ALA A 184 -13.76 -2.76 12.92
C ALA A 184 -14.37 -2.18 11.64
N THR A 185 -14.20 -0.87 11.41
CA THR A 185 -14.69 -0.21 10.19
C THR A 185 -13.97 -0.71 8.95
N ILE A 186 -12.65 -0.97 9.03
CA ILE A 186 -11.87 -1.54 7.93
C ILE A 186 -12.30 -2.98 7.67
N MET A 187 -12.46 -3.78 8.73
CA MET A 187 -12.89 -5.17 8.62
C MET A 187 -14.31 -5.33 8.04
N ALA A 188 -15.16 -4.32 8.25
CA ALA A 188 -16.54 -4.29 7.75
C ALA A 188 -16.68 -3.69 6.35
N LEU A 189 -15.59 -3.27 5.68
CA LEU A 189 -15.67 -2.64 4.36
C LEU A 189 -16.36 -3.56 3.33
N PRO A 190 -17.29 -3.02 2.54
CA PRO A 190 -17.84 -3.73 1.38
C PRO A 190 -16.77 -4.02 0.32
N LYS A 191 -17.01 -5.03 -0.51
CA LYS A 191 -16.14 -5.33 -1.66
C LYS A 191 -15.98 -4.10 -2.56
N GLY A 192 -14.74 -3.85 -3.03
CA GLY A 192 -14.41 -2.73 -3.91
C GLY A 192 -14.36 -1.38 -3.22
N GLN A 193 -14.46 -1.32 -1.89
CA GLN A 193 -14.18 -0.11 -1.13
C GLN A 193 -12.83 -0.23 -0.42
N ALA A 194 -12.15 0.91 -0.30
CA ALA A 194 -10.87 1.01 0.38
C ALA A 194 -10.71 2.33 1.12
N PHE A 195 -9.81 2.36 2.09
CA PHE A 195 -9.27 3.59 2.64
C PHE A 195 -7.88 3.83 2.05
N ILE A 196 -7.58 5.09 1.77
CA ILE A 196 -6.26 5.55 1.32
C ILE A 196 -5.74 6.54 2.35
N LEU A 197 -4.55 6.28 2.86
CA LEU A 197 -3.77 7.21 3.67
C LEU A 197 -2.60 7.70 2.83
N THR A 198 -2.52 9.01 2.60
CA THR A 198 -1.42 9.62 1.86
C THR A 198 -0.37 10.19 2.82
N GLY A 199 0.86 10.39 2.34
CA GLY A 199 1.99 10.91 3.13
C GLY A 199 1.77 12.29 3.76
N GLY A 200 0.72 13.00 3.39
CA GLY A 200 0.27 14.25 4.04
C GLY A 200 -0.74 14.04 5.18
N GLY A 201 -0.98 12.80 5.60
CA GLY A 201 -1.96 12.47 6.65
C GLY A 201 -3.42 12.57 6.20
N GLN A 202 -3.67 12.69 4.90
CA GLN A 202 -5.04 12.75 4.36
C GLN A 202 -5.62 11.35 4.25
N LEU A 203 -6.79 11.16 4.82
CA LEU A 203 -7.56 9.93 4.76
C LEU A 203 -8.70 10.06 3.77
N TRP A 204 -8.77 9.15 2.80
CA TRP A 204 -9.82 9.08 1.80
C TRP A 204 -10.52 7.72 1.85
N LYS A 205 -11.83 7.72 1.74
CA LYS A 205 -12.61 6.51 1.47
C LYS A 205 -12.97 6.48 -0.01
N ILE A 206 -12.56 5.44 -0.70
CA ILE A 206 -12.77 5.29 -2.14
C ILE A 206 -13.61 4.06 -2.47
N ARG A 207 -14.17 4.08 -3.67
CA ARG A 207 -14.76 2.91 -4.31
C ARG A 207 -14.03 2.67 -5.62
N VAL A 208 -13.47 1.47 -5.76
CA VAL A 208 -12.83 1.03 -7.00
C VAL A 208 -13.93 0.42 -7.88
N PRO A 209 -14.18 0.97 -9.08
CA PRO A 209 -15.12 0.37 -10.01
C PRO A 209 -14.59 -1.00 -10.45
N LEU A 210 -15.49 -1.97 -10.63
CA LEU A 210 -15.13 -3.22 -11.25
C LEU A 210 -14.79 -2.94 -12.72
N ALA A 211 -13.65 -3.47 -13.16
CA ALA A 211 -13.32 -3.44 -14.58
C ALA A 211 -14.36 -4.25 -15.38
N ASP A 212 -14.89 -3.66 -16.43
CA ASP A 212 -15.76 -4.38 -17.35
C ASP A 212 -14.91 -4.98 -18.46
N SER A 213 -14.56 -6.25 -18.29
CA SER A 213 -13.70 -6.99 -19.24
C SER A 213 -14.28 -7.06 -20.65
N LYS A 214 -15.60 -6.82 -20.82
CA LYS A 214 -16.24 -6.82 -22.15
C LYS A 214 -15.99 -5.54 -22.93
N ASN A 215 -15.66 -4.44 -22.24
CA ASN A 215 -15.40 -3.13 -22.84
C ASN A 215 -13.93 -2.73 -22.76
N ASP A 216 -13.05 -3.63 -22.32
CA ASP A 216 -11.62 -3.36 -22.28
C ASP A 216 -11.00 -3.63 -23.66
N LEU A 217 -10.80 -2.55 -24.42
CA LEU A 217 -10.22 -2.60 -25.77
C LEU A 217 -8.73 -2.95 -25.80
N TYR A 218 -8.09 -2.97 -24.63
CA TYR A 218 -6.64 -3.20 -24.50
C TYR A 218 -6.28 -4.58 -23.95
N MET A 219 -7.26 -5.31 -23.42
CA MET A 219 -7.07 -6.68 -22.94
C MET A 219 -7.51 -7.66 -24.02
N THR A 220 -6.59 -8.52 -24.43
CA THR A 220 -6.89 -9.67 -25.31
C THR A 220 -7.90 -10.59 -24.64
N SER A 221 -8.81 -11.13 -25.40
CA SER A 221 -9.94 -11.92 -24.89
C SER A 221 -9.55 -13.32 -24.46
N ASN A 222 -8.38 -13.81 -24.91
CA ASN A 222 -7.87 -15.14 -24.57
C ASN A 222 -6.33 -15.18 -24.60
N PHE A 223 -5.76 -16.24 -24.02
CA PHE A 223 -4.29 -16.42 -23.98
C PHE A 223 -3.66 -16.70 -25.34
N ASP A 224 -4.39 -17.30 -26.27
CA ASP A 224 -3.86 -17.60 -27.61
C ASP A 224 -3.64 -16.30 -28.40
N GLU A 225 -4.57 -15.37 -28.34
CA GLU A 225 -4.44 -14.05 -28.94
C GLU A 225 -3.29 -13.25 -28.32
N MET A 226 -3.13 -13.33 -26.99
CA MET A 226 -1.99 -12.72 -26.31
C MET A 226 -0.67 -13.35 -26.74
N ALA A 227 -0.62 -14.67 -26.88
CA ALA A 227 0.57 -15.39 -27.32
C ALA A 227 0.95 -15.03 -28.77
N GLU A 228 -0.04 -14.87 -29.67
CA GLU A 228 0.17 -14.42 -31.05
C GLU A 228 0.73 -12.99 -31.09
N ASP A 229 0.17 -12.06 -30.34
CA ASP A 229 0.66 -10.67 -30.23
C ASP A 229 2.07 -10.62 -29.65
N MET A 230 2.33 -11.41 -28.61
CA MET A 230 3.67 -11.53 -28.03
C MET A 230 4.65 -12.15 -29.05
N ALA A 231 4.28 -13.20 -29.76
CA ALA A 231 5.13 -13.83 -30.77
C ALA A 231 5.46 -12.89 -31.95
N ALA A 232 4.51 -12.05 -32.33
CA ALA A 232 4.71 -11.05 -33.39
C ALA A 232 5.69 -9.93 -32.98
N SER A 233 5.73 -9.59 -31.68
CA SER A 233 6.60 -8.54 -31.13
C SER A 233 7.90 -9.07 -30.50
N TYR A 234 8.00 -10.37 -30.25
CA TYR A 234 9.10 -11.00 -29.53
C TYR A 234 10.27 -11.31 -30.46
N ARG A 235 11.44 -10.73 -30.18
CA ARG A 235 12.66 -11.02 -30.92
C ARG A 235 13.34 -12.23 -30.32
N THR A 236 13.38 -13.34 -31.06
CA THR A 236 13.96 -14.62 -30.63
C THR A 236 15.35 -14.88 -31.19
N GLY A 237 16.05 -13.89 -31.72
CA GLY A 237 17.40 -14.05 -32.23
C GLY A 237 18.44 -14.27 -31.12
N GLU A 238 19.55 -14.99 -31.42
CA GLU A 238 20.64 -15.20 -30.45
C GLU A 238 21.26 -13.90 -29.90
N SER A 239 21.01 -12.78 -30.55
CA SER A 239 21.53 -11.44 -30.20
C SER A 239 20.46 -10.47 -29.69
N TRP A 240 19.28 -10.94 -29.26
CA TRP A 240 18.18 -10.10 -28.83
C TRP A 240 18.53 -9.16 -27.64
N TRP A 241 19.60 -9.49 -26.89
CA TRP A 241 20.11 -8.66 -25.76
C TRP A 241 21.17 -7.64 -26.21
N ILE A 242 21.62 -7.61 -27.43
CA ILE A 242 22.72 -6.73 -27.92
C ILE A 242 22.15 -5.46 -28.58
N GLU A 243 20.95 -5.50 -29.12
CA GLU A 243 20.23 -4.35 -29.67
C GLU A 243 19.35 -3.67 -28.62
#